data_3dd4b7f1e869612c7401b9bbf22e22d0
#
_entry.id   3dd4b7f1e869612c7401b9bbf22e22d0
#
_cell.length_a   1.000
_cell.length_b   1.000
_cell.length_c   1.000
_cell.angle_alpha   90.00
_cell.angle_beta   90.00
_cell.angle_gamma   90.00
#
_symmetry.space_group_name_H-M   'P 1'
#
loop_
_entity.id
_entity.type
_entity.pdbx_description
1 polymer ?
#
loop_
_entity_poly.entity_id
_entity_poly.type
_entity_poly.pdbx_seq_one_letter_code
_entity_poly.pdbx_strand_id
1 'polypeptide(L)'
;MSCRKDVMQAMTTQASYLFFNRSMPWMDIFFDLGGEKHPAQFVIMPSGDHWKLRGIPPNSQERMKVRNPLPEEWAGLLEEDLQKVSGIPGAIFCHKGRFISVWKTKEDAFLALEKILGTHV
;
A
#
# COMPACT_ATOMS: atom_id res chain seq x y z
N MET A 1 23.13 -4.33 0.53
CA MET A 1 22.04 -3.78 1.34
C MET A 1 21.01 -4.86 1.61
N SER A 2 20.55 -5.00 2.85
CA SER A 2 19.68 -6.10 3.24
C SER A 2 18.20 -5.69 3.23
N CYS A 3 17.40 -6.31 2.35
CA CYS A 3 15.96 -6.08 2.33
C CYS A 3 15.31 -6.54 3.64
N ARG A 4 15.83 -7.62 4.22
CA ARG A 4 15.33 -8.14 5.49
C ARG A 4 15.44 -7.10 6.60
N LYS A 5 16.57 -6.39 6.67
CA LYS A 5 16.79 -5.35 7.66
C LYS A 5 15.79 -4.21 7.47
N ASP A 6 15.55 -3.79 6.22
CA ASP A 6 14.62 -2.72 5.92
C ASP A 6 13.19 -3.10 6.30
N VAL A 7 12.77 -4.33 6.00
CA VAL A 7 11.44 -4.81 6.36
C VAL A 7 11.30 -4.89 7.89
N MET A 8 12.30 -5.44 8.55
CA MET A 8 12.31 -5.53 10.02
C MET A 8 12.14 -4.15 10.64
N GLN A 9 12.89 -3.16 10.15
CA GLN A 9 12.83 -1.81 10.67
C GLN A 9 11.45 -1.19 10.44
N ALA A 10 10.88 -1.38 9.24
CA ALA A 10 9.54 -0.85 8.94
C ALA A 10 8.47 -1.44 9.87
N MET A 11 8.65 -2.70 10.27
CA MET A 11 7.70 -3.37 11.14
C MET A 11 7.76 -2.89 12.60
N THR A 12 8.85 -2.25 13.01
CA THR A 12 9.02 -1.84 14.42
C THR A 12 8.01 -0.80 14.89
N THR A 13 7.45 -0.01 13.97
CA THR A 13 6.48 1.02 14.34
C THR A 13 5.13 0.46 14.75
N GLN A 14 4.85 -0.79 14.42
CA GLN A 14 3.54 -1.43 14.66
C GLN A 14 2.38 -0.59 14.11
N ALA A 15 2.63 0.15 13.03
CA ALA A 15 1.64 1.00 12.39
C ALA A 15 0.73 0.19 11.46
N SER A 16 -0.35 0.82 11.00
CA SER A 16 -1.28 0.20 10.06
C SER A 16 -0.74 0.14 8.63
N TYR A 17 0.48 0.57 8.41
CA TYR A 17 1.13 0.53 7.10
C TYR A 17 2.63 0.30 7.24
N LEU A 18 3.25 -0.19 6.14
CA LEU A 18 4.69 -0.26 5.99
C LEU A 18 5.10 0.76 4.94
N PHE A 19 6.21 1.45 5.19
CA PHE A 19 6.76 2.41 4.24
C PHE A 19 8.18 2.03 3.87
N PHE A 20 8.48 2.03 2.55
CA PHE A 20 9.83 1.83 2.03
C PHE A 20 10.16 2.98 1.09
N ASN A 21 11.36 3.54 1.23
CA ASN A 21 11.80 4.62 0.36
C ASN A 21 12.45 4.14 -0.93
N ARG A 22 12.50 2.82 -1.13
CA ARG A 22 12.95 2.19 -2.38
C ARG A 22 12.13 0.94 -2.64
N SER A 23 12.03 0.57 -3.91
CA SER A 23 11.33 -0.65 -4.29
C SER A 23 12.14 -1.87 -3.84
N MET A 24 11.47 -2.88 -3.28
CA MET A 24 12.12 -4.10 -2.82
C MET A 24 11.11 -5.25 -2.71
N PRO A 25 11.57 -6.49 -2.83
CA PRO A 25 10.73 -7.64 -2.51
C PRO A 25 10.55 -7.71 -0.99
N TRP A 26 9.34 -7.54 -0.53
CA TRP A 26 9.06 -7.41 0.92
C TRP A 26 8.17 -8.52 1.47
N MET A 27 7.32 -9.12 0.64
CA MET A 27 6.22 -9.93 1.15
C MET A 27 6.67 -11.21 1.87
N ASP A 28 7.56 -11.99 1.25
CA ASP A 28 8.05 -13.22 1.88
C ASP A 28 8.81 -12.91 3.16
N ILE A 29 9.61 -11.86 3.13
CA ILE A 29 10.38 -11.43 4.30
C ILE A 29 9.43 -11.00 5.43
N PHE A 30 8.41 -10.23 5.09
CA PHE A 30 7.42 -9.76 6.06
C PHE A 30 6.76 -10.92 6.81
N PHE A 31 6.29 -11.92 6.06
CA PHE A 31 5.64 -13.07 6.68
C PHE A 31 6.63 -13.95 7.46
N ASP A 32 7.87 -14.07 6.97
CA ASP A 32 8.95 -14.77 7.70
C ASP A 32 9.19 -14.12 9.07
N LEU A 33 9.07 -12.81 9.16
CA LEU A 33 9.32 -12.04 10.38
C LEU A 33 8.08 -11.91 11.27
N GLY A 34 7.05 -12.72 11.04
CA GLY A 34 5.85 -12.71 11.86
C GLY A 34 4.78 -11.75 11.37
N GLY A 35 4.82 -11.37 10.09
CA GLY A 35 3.89 -10.41 9.52
C GLY A 35 2.42 -10.78 9.65
N GLU A 36 2.12 -12.07 9.75
CA GLU A 36 0.74 -12.53 9.92
C GLU A 36 0.06 -11.89 11.13
N LYS A 37 0.83 -11.62 12.18
CA LYS A 37 0.34 -11.01 13.42
C LYS A 37 0.57 -9.51 13.47
N HIS A 38 1.22 -8.95 12.47
CA HIS A 38 1.52 -7.51 12.43
C HIS A 38 0.27 -6.72 11.99
N PRO A 39 0.04 -5.53 12.57
CA PRO A 39 -1.18 -4.75 12.29
C PRO A 39 -1.18 -4.04 10.94
N ALA A 40 -0.06 -4.01 10.21
CA ALA A 40 -0.01 -3.30 8.93
C ALA A 40 -1.02 -3.86 7.93
N GLN A 41 -1.73 -2.97 7.24
CA GLN A 41 -2.73 -3.32 6.24
C GLN A 41 -2.29 -2.95 4.83
N PHE A 42 -1.35 -2.01 4.71
CA PHE A 42 -0.90 -1.46 3.43
C PHE A 42 0.60 -1.29 3.40
N VAL A 43 1.14 -1.27 2.17
CA VAL A 43 2.54 -0.92 1.90
C VAL A 43 2.55 0.26 0.95
N ILE A 44 3.38 1.26 1.26
CA ILE A 44 3.67 2.37 0.35
C ILE A 44 5.14 2.27 -0.02
N MET A 45 5.43 2.23 -1.33
CA MET A 45 6.80 2.23 -1.83
C MET A 45 6.87 2.70 -3.27
N PRO A 46 8.05 3.10 -3.74
CA PRO A 46 8.23 3.53 -5.13
C PRO A 46 7.89 2.44 -6.13
N SER A 47 7.38 2.84 -7.29
CA SER A 47 7.09 1.98 -8.41
C SER A 47 7.48 2.74 -9.69
N GLY A 48 8.72 2.57 -10.17
CA GLY A 48 9.26 3.39 -11.24
C GLY A 48 9.30 4.85 -10.83
N ASP A 49 8.73 5.71 -11.65
CA ASP A 49 8.67 7.16 -11.36
C ASP A 49 7.49 7.53 -10.46
N HIS A 50 6.73 6.55 -10.05
CA HIS A 50 5.51 6.77 -9.26
C HIS A 50 5.59 6.05 -7.91
N TRP A 51 4.50 6.08 -7.17
CA TRP A 51 4.39 5.44 -5.86
C TRP A 51 3.19 4.51 -5.85
N LYS A 52 3.34 3.36 -5.23
CA LYS A 52 2.22 2.43 -5.11
C LYS A 52 1.75 2.31 -3.67
N LEU A 53 0.45 2.11 -3.52
CA LEU A 53 -0.21 1.80 -2.27
C LEU A 53 -0.88 0.45 -2.48
N ARG A 54 -0.37 -0.55 -1.79
CA ARG A 54 -0.81 -1.94 -1.98
C ARG A 54 -1.34 -2.51 -0.68
N GLY A 55 -2.45 -3.26 -0.76
CA GLY A 55 -2.97 -4.01 0.37
C GLY A 55 -2.08 -5.19 0.72
N ILE A 56 -2.02 -5.51 2.01
CA ILE A 56 -1.25 -6.65 2.50
C ILE A 56 -2.17 -7.85 2.63
N PRO A 57 -1.76 -9.05 2.13
CA PRO A 57 -2.54 -10.26 2.33
C PRO A 57 -2.70 -10.64 3.80
N PRO A 58 -3.72 -11.41 4.16
CA PRO A 58 -3.89 -11.83 5.56
C PRO A 58 -2.79 -12.77 6.04
N ASN A 59 -2.25 -13.59 5.14
CA ASN A 59 -1.17 -14.53 5.44
C ASN A 59 -0.45 -14.90 4.14
N SER A 60 0.61 -15.71 4.26
CA SER A 60 1.43 -16.08 3.11
C SER A 60 0.75 -17.04 2.12
N GLN A 61 -0.29 -17.73 2.54
CA GLN A 61 -1.01 -18.68 1.70
C GLN A 61 -2.12 -18.02 0.87
N GLU A 62 -2.72 -16.94 1.37
CA GLU A 62 -3.85 -16.29 0.74
C GLU A 62 -3.44 -14.97 0.07
N ARG A 63 -2.49 -15.06 -0.85
CA ARG A 63 -1.87 -13.88 -1.47
C ARG A 63 -2.79 -13.10 -2.42
N MET A 64 -3.90 -13.69 -2.81
CA MET A 64 -4.89 -13.02 -3.66
C MET A 64 -5.90 -12.22 -2.85
N LYS A 65 -5.87 -12.35 -1.54
CA LYS A 65 -6.74 -11.60 -0.64
C LYS A 65 -5.97 -10.44 -0.02
N VAL A 66 -6.71 -9.48 0.54
CA VAL A 66 -6.10 -8.36 1.28
C VAL A 66 -6.85 -8.16 2.60
N ARG A 67 -6.13 -7.66 3.59
CA ARG A 67 -6.70 -7.39 4.92
C ARG A 67 -7.75 -6.30 4.88
N ASN A 68 -7.52 -5.31 4.03
CA ASN A 68 -8.41 -4.16 3.88
C ASN A 68 -8.39 -3.77 2.40
N PRO A 69 -9.46 -4.03 1.64
CA PRO A 69 -9.47 -3.67 0.23
C PRO A 69 -9.53 -2.15 0.04
N LEU A 70 -8.99 -1.68 -1.08
CA LEU A 70 -9.11 -0.28 -1.46
C LEU A 70 -10.59 0.06 -1.67
N PRO A 71 -10.97 1.36 -1.57
CA PRO A 71 -12.36 1.75 -1.70
C PRO A 71 -13.02 1.23 -2.97
N GLU A 72 -14.23 0.75 -2.84
CA GLU A 72 -14.99 0.20 -3.96
C GLU A 72 -15.16 1.22 -5.07
N GLU A 73 -15.38 2.46 -4.71
CA GLU A 73 -15.58 3.55 -5.68
C GLU A 73 -14.34 3.89 -6.50
N TRP A 74 -13.16 3.40 -6.07
CA TRP A 74 -11.91 3.60 -6.82
C TRP A 74 -11.65 2.46 -7.83
N ALA A 75 -12.35 1.35 -7.70
CA ALA A 75 -12.04 0.13 -8.42
C ALA A 75 -12.08 0.33 -9.94
N GLY A 76 -10.95 0.03 -10.59
CA GLY A 76 -10.83 0.09 -12.04
C GLY A 76 -10.72 1.48 -12.63
N LEU A 77 -10.63 2.52 -11.80
CA LEU A 77 -10.53 3.89 -12.29
C LEU A 77 -9.10 4.29 -12.65
N LEU A 78 -8.99 5.15 -13.65
CA LEU A 78 -7.72 5.69 -14.14
C LEU A 78 -7.73 7.20 -14.01
N GLU A 79 -6.55 7.76 -13.85
CA GLU A 79 -6.24 9.20 -13.91
C GLU A 79 -7.39 10.15 -13.55
N GLU A 80 -7.98 10.81 -14.55
CA GLU A 80 -8.98 11.84 -14.30
C GLU A 80 -10.17 11.36 -13.48
N ASP A 81 -10.67 10.15 -13.78
CA ASP A 81 -11.80 9.60 -13.04
C ASP A 81 -11.42 9.30 -11.59
N LEU A 82 -10.24 8.73 -11.38
CA LEU A 82 -9.77 8.45 -10.03
C LEU A 82 -9.47 9.75 -9.28
N GLN A 83 -8.94 10.77 -9.96
CA GLN A 83 -8.70 12.08 -9.37
C GLN A 83 -9.99 12.69 -8.84
N LYS A 84 -11.07 12.59 -9.60
CA LYS A 84 -12.37 13.12 -9.20
C LYS A 84 -12.93 12.39 -7.98
N VAL A 85 -12.91 11.06 -8.04
CA VAL A 85 -13.53 10.25 -6.99
C VAL A 85 -12.72 10.27 -5.70
N SER A 86 -11.39 10.22 -5.80
CA SER A 86 -10.52 10.24 -4.62
C SER A 86 -10.29 11.64 -4.08
N GLY A 87 -10.43 12.66 -4.93
CA GLY A 87 -10.09 14.03 -4.56
C GLY A 87 -8.58 14.28 -4.51
N ILE A 88 -7.78 13.38 -5.08
CA ILE A 88 -6.31 13.47 -5.04
C ILE A 88 -5.79 13.73 -6.46
N PRO A 89 -5.15 14.89 -6.68
CA PRO A 89 -4.73 15.27 -8.04
C PRO A 89 -3.67 14.37 -8.66
N GLY A 90 -2.88 13.67 -7.85
CA GLY A 90 -1.85 12.75 -8.34
C GLY A 90 -2.32 11.33 -8.56
N ALA A 91 -3.62 11.08 -8.59
CA ALA A 91 -4.14 9.74 -8.81
C ALA A 91 -3.84 9.25 -10.21
N ILE A 92 -3.34 8.03 -10.34
CA ILE A 92 -2.99 7.44 -11.63
C ILE A 92 -3.86 6.23 -11.94
N PHE A 93 -3.98 5.30 -10.98
CA PHE A 93 -4.64 4.03 -11.29
C PHE A 93 -5.03 3.30 -10.00
N CYS A 94 -6.20 2.68 -10.01
CA CYS A 94 -6.60 1.73 -8.97
C CYS A 94 -7.09 0.45 -9.65
N HIS A 95 -6.48 -0.67 -9.32
CA HIS A 95 -6.84 -1.95 -9.92
C HIS A 95 -8.28 -2.33 -9.52
N LYS A 96 -9.03 -2.91 -10.46
CA LYS A 96 -10.41 -3.30 -10.18
C LYS A 96 -10.53 -4.35 -9.09
N GLY A 97 -9.46 -5.10 -8.85
CA GLY A 97 -9.38 -6.07 -7.75
C GLY A 97 -9.19 -5.44 -6.39
N ARG A 98 -9.00 -4.14 -6.32
CA ARG A 98 -8.92 -3.36 -5.10
C ARG A 98 -7.76 -3.75 -4.18
N PHE A 99 -6.64 -4.21 -4.77
CA PHE A 99 -5.47 -4.59 -3.97
C PHE A 99 -4.25 -3.70 -4.21
N ILE A 100 -4.22 -2.92 -5.28
CA ILE A 100 -3.08 -2.05 -5.59
C ILE A 100 -3.55 -0.78 -6.29
N SER A 101 -2.88 0.33 -5.98
CA SER A 101 -3.12 1.62 -6.63
C SER A 101 -1.79 2.32 -6.84
N VAL A 102 -1.75 3.23 -7.80
CA VAL A 102 -0.53 3.97 -8.16
C VAL A 102 -0.83 5.47 -8.10
N TRP A 103 0.12 6.22 -7.53
CA TRP A 103 0.00 7.65 -7.27
C TRP A 103 1.25 8.36 -7.78
N LYS A 104 1.10 9.60 -8.20
CA LYS A 104 2.18 10.35 -8.82
C LYS A 104 3.33 10.64 -7.85
N THR A 105 3.00 10.98 -6.60
CA THR A 105 4.01 11.32 -5.59
C THR A 105 3.79 10.50 -4.31
N LYS A 106 4.82 10.49 -3.46
CA LYS A 106 4.72 9.87 -2.15
C LYS A 106 3.59 10.51 -1.34
N GLU A 107 3.51 11.85 -1.38
CA GLU A 107 2.47 12.59 -0.66
C GLU A 107 1.07 12.19 -1.09
N ASP A 108 0.86 11.99 -2.39
CA ASP A 108 -0.42 11.52 -2.90
C ASP A 108 -0.77 10.14 -2.38
N ALA A 109 0.21 9.24 -2.31
CA ALA A 109 -0.01 7.89 -1.78
C ALA A 109 -0.41 7.94 -0.30
N PHE A 110 0.22 8.82 0.49
CA PHE A 110 -0.14 8.99 1.89
C PHE A 110 -1.52 9.62 2.05
N LEU A 111 -1.90 10.56 1.19
CA LEU A 111 -3.25 11.12 1.19
C LEU A 111 -4.28 10.02 0.92
N ALA A 112 -3.98 9.13 -0.02
CA ALA A 112 -4.86 8.00 -0.31
C ALA A 112 -5.00 7.10 0.91
N LEU A 113 -3.90 6.81 1.59
CA LEU A 113 -3.92 6.00 2.80
C LEU A 113 -4.76 6.65 3.89
N GLU A 114 -4.62 7.95 4.10
CA GLU A 114 -5.42 8.68 5.08
C GLU A 114 -6.91 8.57 4.79
N LYS A 115 -7.29 8.70 3.53
CA LYS A 115 -8.71 8.58 3.13
C LYS A 115 -9.25 7.18 3.40
N ILE A 116 -8.44 6.16 3.16
CA ILE A 116 -8.85 4.76 3.39
C ILE A 116 -9.04 4.49 4.88
N LEU A 117 -8.08 4.94 5.69
CA LEU A 117 -8.10 4.68 7.12
C LEU A 117 -9.02 5.62 7.90
N GLY A 118 -9.43 6.74 7.27
CA GLY A 118 -10.27 7.73 7.92
C GLY A 118 -9.56 8.48 9.03
N THR A 119 -8.21 8.50 9.01
CA THR A 119 -7.42 9.17 10.02
C THR A 119 -6.12 9.69 9.42
N HIS A 120 -5.56 10.68 10.08
CA HIS A 120 -4.28 11.26 9.68
C HIS A 120 -3.13 10.31 10.06
N VAL A 121 -2.23 10.05 9.13
CA VAL A 121 -1.09 9.16 9.34
C VAL A 121 0.25 9.87 9.29
#